data_1ea86b3bb73afc27f6e884574732352d
#
_entry.id   1ea86b3bb73afc27f6e884574732352d
#
_cell.length_a   1.000
_cell.length_b   1.000
_cell.length_c   1.000
_cell.angle_alpha   90.00
_cell.angle_beta   90.00
_cell.angle_gamma   90.00
#
_symmetry.space_group_name_H-M   'P 1'
#
loop_
_entity.id
_entity.type
_entity.pdbx_description
1 polymer ?
#
loop_
_entity_poly.entity_id
_entity_poly.type
_entity_poly.pdbx_seq_one_letter_code
_entity_poly.pdbx_strand_id
1 'polypeptide(L)'
;MQKIQISERSLKRGKVSWEQSQEDLAQAKANVKTKPEISCLMSVQASINAISSILEANGHFQLPAFSCVEMLDLALQYHEDLEKIRSQCYVLDSSLERDVMGNAQQKNLKFTTPYARTCHQAGQTVLKSIKNYWKSGPKISEKS
;
A
#
# COMPACT_ATOMS: atom_id res chain seq x y z
N MET A 1 -29.68 -10.78 -11.32
CA MET A 1 -28.48 -10.73 -10.60
C MET A 1 -27.61 -9.59 -11.00
N GLN A 2 -27.09 -8.92 -10.00
CA GLN A 2 -26.33 -7.75 -10.28
C GLN A 2 -24.87 -8.09 -10.41
N LYS A 3 -24.24 -7.59 -11.42
CA LYS A 3 -22.83 -7.79 -11.58
C LYS A 3 -22.08 -6.59 -11.15
N ILE A 4 -20.96 -6.83 -10.49
CA ILE A 4 -20.09 -5.77 -10.11
C ILE A 4 -19.27 -5.43 -11.34
N GLN A 5 -19.40 -4.20 -11.78
CA GLN A 5 -18.65 -3.74 -12.92
C GLN A 5 -17.73 -2.63 -12.52
N ILE A 6 -16.54 -2.65 -13.09
CA ILE A 6 -15.60 -1.56 -12.86
C ILE A 6 -15.97 -0.43 -13.79
N SER A 7 -16.34 0.71 -13.23
CA SER A 7 -16.65 1.87 -14.03
C SER A 7 -15.37 2.56 -14.48
N GLU A 8 -15.47 3.34 -15.55
CA GLU A 8 -14.32 4.10 -16.02
C GLU A 8 -13.83 5.06 -14.95
N ARG A 9 -14.75 5.67 -14.21
CA ARG A 9 -14.40 6.60 -13.14
C ARG A 9 -13.61 5.88 -12.05
N SER A 10 -14.08 4.72 -11.62
CA SER A 10 -13.39 3.94 -10.59
C SER A 10 -12.01 3.53 -11.07
N LEU A 11 -11.90 3.09 -12.31
CA LEU A 11 -10.65 2.68 -12.88
C LEU A 11 -9.64 3.83 -12.89
N LYS A 12 -10.10 5.02 -13.28
CA LYS A 12 -9.23 6.20 -13.28
C LYS A 12 -8.75 6.55 -11.88
N ARG A 13 -9.63 6.47 -10.89
CA ARG A 13 -9.26 6.76 -9.51
C ARG A 13 -8.20 5.79 -9.04
N GLY A 14 -8.39 4.51 -9.34
CA GLY A 14 -7.40 3.51 -8.97
C GLY A 14 -6.06 3.77 -9.62
N LYS A 15 -6.05 4.16 -10.89
CA LYS A 15 -4.81 4.45 -11.59
C LYS A 15 -4.07 5.63 -10.98
N VAL A 16 -4.80 6.66 -10.57
CA VAL A 16 -4.19 7.81 -9.92
C VAL A 16 -3.49 7.39 -8.63
N SER A 17 -4.16 6.59 -7.82
CA SER A 17 -3.56 6.09 -6.58
C SER A 17 -2.36 5.20 -6.86
N TRP A 18 -2.43 4.39 -7.90
CA TRP A 18 -1.32 3.54 -8.29
C TRP A 18 -0.10 4.36 -8.70
N GLU A 19 -0.32 5.41 -9.48
CA GLU A 19 0.77 6.29 -9.89
C GLU A 19 1.36 7.02 -8.69
N GLN A 20 0.51 7.49 -7.79
CA GLN A 20 0.96 8.15 -6.59
C GLN A 20 1.81 7.21 -5.72
N SER A 21 1.43 5.94 -5.65
CA SER A 21 2.19 4.97 -4.87
C SER A 21 3.61 4.81 -5.40
N GLN A 22 3.77 4.86 -6.71
CA GLN A 22 5.07 4.72 -7.31
C GLN A 22 5.96 5.93 -7.02
N GLU A 23 5.38 7.13 -7.02
CA GLU A 23 6.11 8.33 -6.65
C GLU A 23 6.49 8.30 -5.17
N ASP A 24 5.58 7.86 -4.32
CA ASP A 24 5.85 7.77 -2.89
C ASP A 24 7.00 6.81 -2.62
N LEU A 25 7.03 5.69 -3.33
CA LEU A 25 8.10 4.71 -3.12
C LEU A 25 9.44 5.27 -3.60
N ALA A 26 9.44 6.05 -4.67
CA ALA A 26 10.65 6.70 -5.14
C ALA A 26 11.18 7.69 -4.09
N GLN A 27 10.27 8.42 -3.44
CA GLN A 27 10.65 9.32 -2.36
C GLN A 27 11.20 8.55 -1.16
N ALA A 28 10.59 7.41 -0.85
CA ALA A 28 11.09 6.57 0.22
C ALA A 28 12.53 6.16 -0.04
N LYS A 29 12.80 5.71 -1.27
CA LYS A 29 14.14 5.29 -1.65
C LYS A 29 15.15 6.43 -1.51
N ALA A 30 14.77 7.62 -1.93
CA ALA A 30 15.65 8.77 -1.91
C ALA A 30 16.03 9.21 -0.50
N ASN A 31 15.19 8.90 0.49
CA ASN A 31 15.36 9.38 1.85
C ASN A 31 15.91 8.34 2.82
N VAL A 32 16.23 7.13 2.35
CA VAL A 32 16.65 6.06 3.25
C VAL A 32 17.83 6.45 4.12
N LYS A 33 18.83 7.08 3.55
CA LYS A 33 20.05 7.41 4.29
C LYS A 33 19.96 8.75 4.99
N THR A 34 19.34 9.74 4.35
CA THR A 34 19.36 11.10 4.86
C THR A 34 18.22 11.39 5.83
N LYS A 35 17.06 10.81 5.59
CA LYS A 35 15.87 11.02 6.43
C LYS A 35 15.12 9.71 6.59
N PRO A 36 15.69 8.79 7.39
CA PRO A 36 15.11 7.45 7.49
C PRO A 36 13.66 7.44 8.00
N GLU A 37 13.30 8.38 8.87
CA GLU A 37 11.92 8.46 9.32
C GLU A 37 10.98 8.75 8.17
N ILE A 38 11.34 9.72 7.32
CA ILE A 38 10.52 10.06 6.17
C ILE A 38 10.46 8.90 5.21
N SER A 39 11.58 8.20 5.00
CA SER A 39 11.62 7.03 4.15
C SER A 39 10.63 5.96 4.62
N CYS A 40 10.59 5.70 5.93
CA CYS A 40 9.66 4.73 6.48
C CYS A 40 8.22 5.15 6.23
N LEU A 41 7.89 6.40 6.53
CA LEU A 41 6.54 6.90 6.35
C LEU A 41 6.12 6.88 4.89
N MET A 42 7.03 7.22 3.98
CA MET A 42 6.72 7.18 2.55
C MET A 42 6.55 5.74 2.05
N SER A 43 7.29 4.79 2.62
CA SER A 43 7.11 3.39 2.27
C SER A 43 5.72 2.89 2.68
N VAL A 44 5.26 3.29 3.86
CA VAL A 44 3.92 2.97 4.32
C VAL A 44 2.88 3.62 3.41
N GLN A 45 3.05 4.90 3.13
CA GLN A 45 2.12 5.64 2.30
C GLN A 45 2.03 5.03 0.89
N ALA A 46 3.19 4.67 0.32
CA ALA A 46 3.21 4.03 -0.99
C ALA A 46 2.41 2.74 -0.99
N SER A 47 2.58 1.95 0.06
CA SER A 47 1.89 0.65 0.16
C SER A 47 0.39 0.83 0.33
N ILE A 48 -0.01 1.78 1.16
CA ILE A 48 -1.43 2.08 1.35
C ILE A 48 -2.05 2.55 0.03
N ASN A 49 -1.38 3.46 -0.67
CA ASN A 49 -1.90 3.95 -1.95
C ASN A 49 -1.97 2.83 -2.98
N ALA A 50 -0.98 1.94 -2.99
CA ALA A 50 -0.98 0.82 -3.93
C ALA A 50 -2.17 -0.12 -3.67
N ILE A 51 -2.38 -0.50 -2.41
CA ILE A 51 -3.50 -1.38 -2.07
C ILE A 51 -4.82 -0.67 -2.34
N SER A 52 -4.90 0.61 -1.97
CA SER A 52 -6.09 1.42 -2.24
C SER A 52 -6.43 1.47 -3.71
N SER A 53 -5.42 1.44 -4.58
CA SER A 53 -5.66 1.52 -6.02
C SER A 53 -6.56 0.38 -6.50
N ILE A 54 -6.38 -0.82 -5.94
CA ILE A 54 -7.24 -1.96 -6.28
C ILE A 54 -8.65 -1.73 -5.77
N LEU A 55 -8.77 -1.27 -4.53
CA LEU A 55 -10.09 -1.04 -3.95
C LEU A 55 -10.83 0.05 -4.70
N GLU A 56 -10.16 1.14 -5.02
CA GLU A 56 -10.79 2.25 -5.75
C GLU A 56 -11.19 1.83 -7.15
N ALA A 57 -10.34 1.05 -7.82
CA ALA A 57 -10.67 0.55 -9.15
C ALA A 57 -11.94 -0.30 -9.12
N ASN A 58 -12.23 -0.91 -7.99
CA ASN A 58 -13.40 -1.76 -7.82
C ASN A 58 -14.56 -1.06 -7.13
N GLY A 59 -14.53 0.28 -7.07
CA GLY A 59 -15.66 1.06 -6.63
C GLY A 59 -15.72 1.40 -5.16
N HIS A 60 -14.67 1.16 -4.41
CA HIS A 60 -14.63 1.56 -3.00
C HIS A 60 -14.22 3.01 -2.92
N PHE A 61 -15.11 3.85 -2.42
CA PHE A 61 -14.86 5.29 -2.38
C PHE A 61 -14.45 5.80 -1.01
N GLN A 62 -14.98 5.19 0.04
CA GLN A 62 -14.64 5.59 1.39
C GLN A 62 -13.85 4.46 2.02
N LEU A 63 -12.55 4.58 1.94
CA LEU A 63 -11.70 3.53 2.46
C LEU A 63 -11.43 3.77 3.93
N PRO A 64 -11.46 2.73 4.74
CA PRO A 64 -11.06 2.90 6.13
C PRO A 64 -9.59 3.29 6.15
N ALA A 65 -9.27 4.29 6.94
CA ALA A 65 -7.90 4.76 7.03
C ALA A 65 -7.19 3.97 8.11
N PHE A 66 -7.07 2.67 7.89
CA PHE A 66 -6.51 1.81 8.91
C PHE A 66 -5.10 1.36 8.54
N SER A 67 -4.84 0.10 8.77
CA SER A 67 -3.53 -0.46 8.55
C SER A 67 -3.42 -1.07 7.15
N CYS A 68 -2.18 -1.34 6.75
CA CYS A 68 -1.94 -2.04 5.50
C CYS A 68 -2.58 -3.42 5.53
N VAL A 69 -2.55 -4.10 6.68
CA VAL A 69 -3.13 -5.43 6.82
C VAL A 69 -4.65 -5.38 6.61
N GLU A 70 -5.31 -4.39 7.20
CA GLU A 70 -6.76 -4.28 7.04
C GLU A 70 -7.14 -3.97 5.60
N MET A 71 -6.36 -3.10 4.95
CA MET A 71 -6.58 -2.79 3.54
C MET A 71 -6.35 -4.02 2.67
N LEU A 72 -5.32 -4.79 3.01
CA LEU A 72 -5.03 -6.03 2.32
C LEU A 72 -6.21 -6.99 2.41
N ASP A 73 -6.79 -7.15 3.59
CA ASP A 73 -7.90 -8.06 3.78
C ASP A 73 -9.08 -7.69 2.87
N LEU A 74 -9.33 -6.41 2.70
CA LEU A 74 -10.39 -5.97 1.80
C LEU A 74 -10.04 -6.24 0.33
N ALA A 75 -8.78 -6.08 -0.03
CA ALA A 75 -8.36 -6.22 -1.42
C ALA A 75 -8.23 -7.67 -1.89
N LEU A 76 -8.12 -8.61 -0.95
CA LEU A 76 -7.97 -10.02 -1.30
C LEU A 76 -9.10 -10.55 -2.16
N GLN A 77 -10.30 -10.02 -2.00
CA GLN A 77 -11.43 -10.47 -2.80
C GLN A 77 -11.26 -10.15 -4.29
N TYR A 78 -10.38 -9.23 -4.61
CA TYR A 78 -10.14 -8.84 -6.01
C TYR A 78 -8.85 -9.41 -6.58
N HIS A 79 -7.93 -9.82 -5.72
CA HIS A 79 -6.65 -10.35 -6.19
C HIS A 79 -6.06 -11.21 -5.07
N GLU A 80 -6.34 -12.48 -5.12
CA GLU A 80 -5.97 -13.37 -4.01
C GLU A 80 -4.47 -13.58 -3.86
N ASP A 81 -3.68 -13.31 -4.90
CA ASP A 81 -2.23 -13.37 -4.80
C ASP A 81 -1.67 -12.40 -3.76
N LEU A 82 -2.47 -11.41 -3.35
CA LEU A 82 -2.05 -10.45 -2.35
C LEU A 82 -1.78 -11.08 -0.99
N GLU A 83 -2.28 -12.28 -0.75
CA GLU A 83 -1.98 -12.95 0.50
C GLU A 83 -0.48 -13.09 0.72
N LYS A 84 0.29 -13.14 -0.34
CA LYS A 84 1.75 -13.30 -0.29
C LYS A 84 2.45 -12.12 0.38
N ILE A 85 1.83 -10.95 0.41
CA ILE A 85 2.47 -9.77 0.98
C ILE A 85 2.01 -9.44 2.39
N ARG A 86 1.32 -10.35 3.04
CA ARG A 86 0.81 -10.09 4.39
C ARG A 86 1.92 -9.75 5.39
N SER A 87 3.02 -10.47 5.33
CA SER A 87 4.12 -10.19 6.25
C SER A 87 4.72 -8.80 6.03
N GLN A 88 4.80 -8.37 4.78
CA GLN A 88 5.28 -7.03 4.48
C GLN A 88 4.34 -5.97 5.03
N CYS A 89 3.04 -6.22 4.96
CA CYS A 89 2.05 -5.30 5.52
C CYS A 89 2.21 -5.17 7.03
N TYR A 90 2.51 -6.27 7.73
CA TYR A 90 2.78 -6.20 9.15
C TYR A 90 4.02 -5.37 9.46
N VAL A 91 5.07 -5.52 8.68
CA VAL A 91 6.28 -4.72 8.86
C VAL A 91 5.96 -3.23 8.72
N LEU A 92 5.18 -2.88 7.71
CA LEU A 92 4.82 -1.49 7.47
C LEU A 92 3.91 -0.93 8.56
N ASP A 93 2.98 -1.73 9.05
CA ASP A 93 2.11 -1.31 10.14
C ASP A 93 2.91 -1.06 11.42
N SER A 94 3.97 -1.82 11.64
CA SER A 94 4.85 -1.59 12.78
C SER A 94 5.50 -0.21 12.73
N SER A 95 5.78 0.29 11.52
CA SER A 95 6.29 1.65 11.35
C SER A 95 5.31 2.68 11.84
N LEU A 96 4.03 2.48 11.53
CA LEU A 96 2.98 3.41 11.99
C LEU A 96 2.90 3.40 13.50
N GLU A 97 3.04 2.25 14.13
CA GLU A 97 3.01 2.16 15.57
C GLU A 97 4.16 2.96 16.20
N ARG A 98 5.35 2.90 15.59
CA ARG A 98 6.47 3.69 16.10
C ARG A 98 6.15 5.18 16.07
N ASP A 99 5.53 5.64 14.99
CA ASP A 99 5.20 7.04 14.82
C ASP A 99 4.10 7.48 15.77
N VAL A 100 3.02 6.72 15.82
CA VAL A 100 1.84 7.05 16.61
C VAL A 100 2.14 6.99 18.11
N MET A 101 2.87 5.96 18.51
CA MET A 101 3.17 5.77 19.92
C MET A 101 4.15 6.79 20.47
N GLY A 102 4.97 7.37 19.64
CA GLY A 102 5.95 8.45 19.89
C GLY A 102 6.15 8.96 21.31
N ASN A 103 5.94 8.14 22.29
CA ASN A 103 6.04 8.54 23.70
C ASN A 103 7.42 8.20 24.23
N ALA A 104 7.64 8.51 25.50
CA ALA A 104 8.95 8.32 26.10
C ALA A 104 9.45 6.89 26.00
N GLN A 105 8.53 5.94 26.07
CA GLN A 105 8.90 4.53 26.02
C GLN A 105 9.38 4.12 24.63
N GLN A 106 8.98 4.85 23.63
CA GLN A 106 9.32 4.54 22.24
C GLN A 106 10.58 5.26 21.77
N LYS A 107 11.23 6.00 22.63
CA LYS A 107 12.42 6.75 22.24
C LYS A 107 13.51 5.86 21.66
N ASN A 108 13.59 4.63 22.12
CA ASN A 108 14.62 3.71 21.66
C ASN A 108 14.26 3.05 20.34
N LEU A 109 13.02 3.23 19.87
CA LEU A 109 12.58 2.67 18.61
C LEU A 109 12.71 3.70 17.51
N LYS A 110 13.89 4.27 17.41
CA LYS A 110 14.14 5.30 16.41
C LYS A 110 14.14 4.72 15.01
N PHE A 111 13.81 5.60 14.06
CA PHE A 111 13.90 5.25 12.66
C PHE A 111 15.36 5.33 12.24
N THR A 112 15.97 4.17 12.03
CA THR A 112 17.35 4.08 11.60
C THR A 112 17.43 3.80 10.11
N THR A 113 18.62 3.98 9.54
CA THR A 113 18.79 3.64 8.12
C THR A 113 18.50 2.17 7.83
N PRO A 114 19.00 1.20 8.65
CA PRO A 114 18.63 -0.20 8.41
C PRO A 114 17.12 -0.44 8.50
N TYR A 115 16.45 0.22 9.43
CA TYR A 115 15.01 0.06 9.55
C TYR A 115 14.29 0.66 8.35
N ALA A 116 14.75 1.82 7.88
CA ALA A 116 14.18 2.44 6.69
C ALA A 116 14.37 1.54 5.47
N ARG A 117 15.52 0.88 5.36
CA ARG A 117 15.73 -0.08 4.28
C ARG A 117 14.73 -1.22 4.35
N THR A 118 14.49 -1.73 5.55
CA THR A 118 13.51 -2.79 5.75
C THR A 118 12.13 -2.37 5.30
N CYS A 119 11.71 -1.17 5.68
CA CYS A 119 10.42 -0.64 5.27
C CYS A 119 10.34 -0.42 3.77
N HIS A 120 11.41 0.11 3.18
CA HIS A 120 11.44 0.34 1.74
C HIS A 120 11.35 -0.98 0.98
N GLN A 121 12.06 -2.01 1.44
CA GLN A 121 12.01 -3.33 0.82
C GLN A 121 10.61 -3.93 0.92
N ALA A 122 9.97 -3.76 2.07
CA ALA A 122 8.59 -4.22 2.23
C ALA A 122 7.68 -3.51 1.24
N GLY A 123 7.84 -2.20 1.11
CA GLY A 123 7.07 -1.41 0.15
C GLY A 123 7.30 -1.85 -1.28
N GLN A 124 8.54 -2.16 -1.63
CA GLN A 124 8.86 -2.66 -2.97
C GLN A 124 8.12 -3.96 -3.26
N THR A 125 8.10 -4.86 -2.29
CA THR A 125 7.42 -6.14 -2.45
C THR A 125 5.91 -5.94 -2.60
N VAL A 126 5.34 -5.05 -1.80
CA VAL A 126 3.92 -4.72 -1.92
C VAL A 126 3.62 -4.18 -3.32
N LEU A 127 4.36 -3.18 -3.77
CA LEU A 127 4.08 -2.57 -5.07
C LEU A 127 4.29 -3.57 -6.21
N LYS A 128 5.23 -4.48 -6.09
CA LYS A 128 5.43 -5.50 -7.10
C LYS A 128 4.19 -6.38 -7.27
N SER A 129 3.58 -6.77 -6.15
CA SER A 129 2.34 -7.55 -6.20
C SER A 129 1.19 -6.76 -6.80
N ILE A 130 1.08 -5.50 -6.42
CA ILE A 130 0.00 -4.66 -6.95
C ILE A 130 0.22 -4.41 -8.46
N LYS A 131 1.47 -4.29 -8.87
CA LYS A 131 1.79 -4.12 -10.28
C LYS A 131 1.26 -5.30 -11.11
N ASN A 132 1.34 -6.50 -10.56
CA ASN A 132 0.82 -7.67 -11.26
C ASN A 132 -0.68 -7.58 -11.48
N TYR A 133 -1.42 -7.05 -10.51
CA TYR A 133 -2.84 -6.81 -10.69
C TYR A 133 -3.09 -5.85 -11.87
N TRP A 134 -2.36 -4.74 -11.92
CA TRP A 134 -2.54 -3.76 -12.97
C TRP A 134 -2.10 -4.27 -14.34
N LYS A 135 -1.07 -5.12 -14.37
CA LYS A 135 -0.61 -5.70 -15.65
C LYS A 135 -1.62 -6.66 -16.24
N SER A 136 -2.24 -7.46 -15.38
CA SER A 136 -3.28 -8.37 -15.84
C SER A 136 -4.53 -7.64 -16.28
N GLY A 137 -4.65 -6.40 -15.79
CA GLY A 137 -5.83 -5.60 -15.99
C GLY A 137 -6.91 -5.97 -14.98
N PRO A 138 -7.56 -4.97 -14.41
CA PRO A 138 -8.71 -5.21 -13.55
C PRO A 138 -9.75 -5.93 -14.39
N LYS A 139 -10.38 -6.94 -13.81
CA LYS A 139 -11.38 -7.68 -14.53
C LYS A 139 -12.63 -6.85 -14.63
N ILE A 140 -12.95 -6.48 -15.85
CA ILE A 140 -14.19 -5.81 -16.12
C ILE A 140 -15.18 -6.90 -16.43
N SER A 141 -16.29 -6.85 -15.75
CA SER A 141 -17.30 -7.88 -15.95
C SER A 141 -18.01 -7.63 -17.24
N GLU A 142 -17.40 -8.05 -18.33
CA GLU A 142 -18.01 -7.90 -19.62
C GLU A 142 -18.95 -8.98 -19.94
N LYS A 143 -18.79 -10.07 -19.26
CA LYS A 143 -19.65 -11.16 -19.53
C LYS A 143 -20.85 -11.09 -18.71
N SER A 144 -21.85 -11.32 -19.32
CA SER A 144 -23.12 -11.31 -18.64
C SER A 144 -23.47 -12.64 -18.15
#